data_18dc3dca73a5e6380e7ca782cdea1152
#
_entry.id   18dc3dca73a5e6380e7ca782cdea1152
#
_cell.length_a   1.000
_cell.length_b   1.000
_cell.length_c   1.000
_cell.angle_alpha   90.00
_cell.angle_beta   90.00
_cell.angle_gamma   90.00
#
_symmetry.space_group_name_H-M   'P 1'
#
loop_
_entity.id
_entity.type
_entity.pdbx_description
1 polymer ?
#
loop_
_entity_poly.entity_id
_entity_poly.type
_entity_poly.pdbx_seq_one_letter_code
_entity_poly.pdbx_strand_id
1 'polypeptide(L)'
;LKSKDLINWEHSTVNFPTRYTKEWKNVIRVWAPETIYDKKAGKYMVFYSLRTSDPGSFDKIYYQYANEDFTDLEGEPKWLFDAGNATIDGDIVYNENDQLYHLFYKQESGRGIFQAVAKNLTDRWRMLDGNVEQTKEAVEGVGVCKAIDGKSWIIMYDCYGSGHYQFCKSTDLKTFEFVQN
;
A
#
# COMPACT_ATOMS: atom_id res chain seq x y z
N LEU A 1 8.90 11.50 -5.01
CA LEU A 1 8.53 12.44 -6.09
C LEU A 1 7.53 13.45 -5.59
N LYS A 2 7.65 14.71 -5.97
CA LYS A 2 6.64 15.76 -5.76
C LYS A 2 6.48 16.62 -7.00
N SER A 3 5.28 17.10 -7.25
CA SER A 3 4.95 17.99 -8.34
C SER A 3 3.86 18.98 -7.93
N LYS A 4 3.81 20.12 -8.56
CA LYS A 4 2.73 21.12 -8.42
C LYS A 4 1.72 21.08 -9.57
N ASP A 5 2.10 20.44 -10.67
CA ASP A 5 1.35 20.48 -11.94
C ASP A 5 1.21 19.10 -12.62
N LEU A 6 1.75 18.04 -12.00
CA LEU A 6 1.81 16.67 -12.52
C LEU A 6 2.59 16.52 -13.84
N ILE A 7 3.34 17.54 -14.25
CA ILE A 7 4.16 17.59 -15.46
C ILE A 7 5.63 17.69 -15.06
N ASN A 8 5.96 18.64 -14.20
CA ASN A 8 7.31 18.88 -13.69
C ASN A 8 7.47 18.19 -12.33
N TRP A 9 8.45 17.30 -12.23
CA TRP A 9 8.66 16.48 -11.03
C TRP A 9 10.02 16.74 -10.41
N GLU A 10 10.02 16.95 -9.12
CA GLU A 10 11.22 16.90 -8.28
C GLU A 10 11.32 15.52 -7.63
N HIS A 11 12.55 15.01 -7.52
CA HIS A 11 12.76 13.71 -6.86
C HIS A 11 13.81 13.83 -5.75
N SER A 12 13.68 12.98 -4.75
CA SER A 12 14.66 12.75 -3.71
C SER A 12 14.86 11.25 -3.54
N THR A 13 16.06 10.84 -3.19
CA THR A 13 16.42 9.43 -3.04
C THR A 13 16.80 9.14 -1.60
N VAL A 14 16.15 8.13 -1.01
CA VAL A 14 16.53 7.56 0.28
C VAL A 14 17.11 6.18 0.05
N ASN A 15 18.40 6.00 0.32
CA ASN A 15 19.07 4.71 0.21
C ASN A 15 19.20 4.09 1.60
N PHE A 16 18.43 3.04 1.88
CA PHE A 16 18.33 2.41 3.20
C PHE A 16 19.67 1.87 3.72
N PRO A 17 20.43 1.05 2.98
CA PRO A 17 21.69 0.50 3.47
C PRO A 17 22.77 1.54 3.84
N THR A 18 22.73 2.71 3.22
CA THR A 18 23.72 3.78 3.49
C THR A 18 23.23 4.76 4.54
N ARG A 19 21.90 4.96 4.65
CA ARG A 19 21.31 5.92 5.57
C ARG A 19 21.16 5.36 6.98
N TYR A 20 20.80 4.09 7.11
CA TYR A 20 20.48 3.49 8.39
C TYR A 20 21.56 2.53 8.89
N THR A 21 21.50 2.26 10.20
CA THR A 21 22.38 1.31 10.89
C THR A 21 21.58 0.10 11.38
N LYS A 22 22.22 -0.83 12.07
CA LYS A 22 21.60 -2.05 12.62
C LYS A 22 20.88 -2.86 11.52
N GLU A 23 19.66 -3.31 11.81
CA GLU A 23 18.85 -4.14 10.91
C GLU A 23 18.55 -3.44 9.58
N TRP A 24 18.36 -2.13 9.57
CA TRP A 24 18.02 -1.37 8.36
C TRP A 24 19.19 -1.26 7.38
N LYS A 25 20.42 -1.52 7.83
CA LYS A 25 21.57 -1.68 6.92
C LYS A 25 21.46 -2.92 6.05
N ASN A 26 20.71 -3.94 6.51
CA ASN A 26 20.53 -5.22 5.83
C ASN A 26 19.32 -5.23 4.88
N VAL A 27 18.70 -4.09 4.64
CA VAL A 27 17.57 -3.99 3.68
C VAL A 27 18.05 -4.34 2.29
N ILE A 28 17.39 -5.33 1.69
CA ILE A 28 17.65 -5.81 0.32
C ILE A 28 16.54 -5.46 -0.66
N ARG A 29 15.39 -4.99 -0.14
CA ARG A 29 14.22 -4.71 -0.95
C ARG A 29 13.37 -3.62 -0.31
N VAL A 30 12.99 -2.64 -1.12
CA VAL A 30 11.94 -1.65 -0.81
C VAL A 30 11.10 -1.51 -2.06
N TRP A 31 9.84 -1.95 -2.02
CA TRP A 31 8.95 -2.01 -3.16
C TRP A 31 7.65 -1.25 -2.93
N ALA A 32 6.99 -0.90 -4.03
CA ALA A 32 5.66 -0.32 -4.08
C ALA A 32 5.42 0.76 -3.02
N PRO A 33 6.20 1.87 -3.01
CA PRO A 33 5.95 2.97 -2.10
C PRO A 33 4.67 3.70 -2.46
N GLU A 34 3.80 3.87 -1.46
CA GLU A 34 2.57 4.63 -1.54
C GLU A 34 2.53 5.73 -0.48
N THR A 35 1.59 6.66 -0.60
CA THR A 35 1.52 7.82 0.28
C THR A 35 0.09 8.15 0.65
N ILE A 36 -0.16 8.36 1.96
CA ILE A 36 -1.44 8.83 2.48
C ILE A 36 -1.22 9.97 3.48
N TYR A 37 -2.13 10.94 3.51
CA TYR A 37 -2.10 12.00 4.51
C TYR A 37 -2.70 11.52 5.83
N ASP A 38 -1.88 11.45 6.87
CA ASP A 38 -2.32 11.14 8.24
C ASP A 38 -2.83 12.41 8.91
N LYS A 39 -4.14 12.56 8.96
CA LYS A 39 -4.81 13.73 9.58
C LYS A 39 -4.47 13.87 11.07
N LYS A 40 -4.22 12.75 11.78
CA LYS A 40 -3.90 12.75 13.21
C LYS A 40 -2.48 13.23 13.48
N ALA A 41 -1.53 12.82 12.64
CA ALA A 41 -0.14 13.25 12.71
C ALA A 41 0.12 14.61 12.04
N GLY A 42 -0.78 15.05 11.14
CA GLY A 42 -0.60 16.24 10.32
C GLY A 42 0.52 16.11 9.29
N LYS A 43 0.82 14.88 8.84
CA LYS A 43 1.95 14.56 7.97
C LYS A 43 1.57 13.56 6.89
N TYR A 44 2.34 13.53 5.82
CA TYR A 44 2.26 12.46 4.83
C TYR A 44 3.00 11.23 5.34
N MET A 45 2.28 10.12 5.46
CA MET A 45 2.83 8.80 5.69
C MET A 45 3.22 8.20 4.34
N VAL A 46 4.48 7.80 4.21
CA VAL A 46 4.97 6.98 3.09
C VAL A 46 5.10 5.56 3.61
N PHE A 47 4.42 4.63 2.98
CA PHE A 47 4.47 3.21 3.34
C PHE A 47 4.92 2.38 2.13
N TYR A 48 5.54 1.25 2.39
CA TYR A 48 6.22 0.45 1.38
C TYR A 48 6.44 -0.98 1.88
N SER A 49 6.58 -1.91 0.95
CA SER A 49 7.01 -3.28 1.26
C SER A 49 8.52 -3.31 1.47
N LEU A 50 8.99 -3.86 2.58
CA LEU A 50 10.40 -3.92 2.92
C LEU A 50 10.79 -5.33 3.38
N ARG A 51 11.97 -5.79 2.96
CA ARG A 51 12.61 -7.02 3.40
C ARG A 51 14.09 -6.80 3.69
N THR A 52 14.59 -7.48 4.73
CA THR A 52 16.01 -7.55 5.05
C THR A 52 16.61 -8.89 4.59
N SER A 53 17.94 -8.97 4.58
CA SER A 53 18.66 -10.23 4.29
C SER A 53 18.73 -11.18 5.48
N ASP A 54 18.13 -10.83 6.61
CA ASP A 54 18.20 -11.64 7.83
C ASP A 54 17.46 -12.98 7.62
N PRO A 55 17.97 -14.09 8.20
CA PRO A 55 17.34 -15.40 8.07
C PRO A 55 15.89 -15.39 8.56
N GLY A 56 14.98 -15.92 7.74
CA GLY A 56 13.54 -15.94 8.03
C GLY A 56 12.81 -14.63 7.78
N SER A 57 13.50 -13.58 7.28
CA SER A 57 12.87 -12.34 6.89
C SER A 57 11.97 -12.55 5.66
N PHE A 58 10.82 -11.91 5.66
CA PHE A 58 9.90 -11.81 4.53
C PHE A 58 9.41 -10.38 4.36
N ASP A 59 8.81 -10.08 3.21
CA ASP A 59 8.32 -8.74 2.91
C ASP A 59 7.16 -8.39 3.84
N LYS A 60 7.26 -7.22 4.48
CA LYS A 60 6.23 -6.63 5.34
C LYS A 60 6.01 -5.20 4.95
N ILE A 61 4.86 -4.65 5.27
CA ILE A 61 4.60 -3.23 5.04
C ILE A 61 5.12 -2.43 6.23
N TYR A 62 6.01 -1.50 5.93
CA TYR A 62 6.57 -0.52 6.86
C TYR A 62 6.17 0.89 6.44
N TYR A 63 6.32 1.84 7.35
CA TYR A 63 6.06 3.24 7.07
C TYR A 63 7.07 4.18 7.72
N GLN A 64 7.15 5.38 7.18
CA GLN A 64 7.78 6.55 7.78
C GLN A 64 6.95 7.79 7.40
N TYR A 65 7.11 8.88 8.13
CA TYR A 65 6.54 10.15 7.70
C TYR A 65 7.54 10.87 6.80
N ALA A 66 7.04 11.54 5.78
CA ALA A 66 7.83 12.48 5.00
C ALA A 66 8.07 13.74 5.83
N ASN A 67 9.23 14.38 5.63
CA ASN A 67 9.48 15.72 6.16
C ASN A 67 8.58 16.76 5.44
N GLU A 68 8.53 17.97 5.98
CA GLU A 68 7.66 19.05 5.49
C GLU A 68 7.85 19.33 3.98
N ASP A 69 9.07 19.31 3.50
CA ASP A 69 9.40 19.57 2.09
C ASP A 69 9.18 18.35 1.16
N PHE A 70 8.82 17.20 1.70
CA PHE A 70 8.72 15.94 0.98
C PHE A 70 10.01 15.56 0.23
N THR A 71 11.16 15.83 0.86
CA THR A 71 12.50 15.54 0.31
C THR A 71 13.20 14.39 1.01
N ASP A 72 12.67 13.96 2.17
CA ASP A 72 13.26 12.93 3.00
C ASP A 72 12.23 12.25 3.90
N LEU A 73 12.60 11.10 4.47
CA LEU A 73 11.81 10.34 5.44
C LEU A 73 12.34 10.54 6.85
N GLU A 74 11.45 10.76 7.80
CA GLU A 74 11.78 10.99 9.20
C GLU A 74 12.01 9.69 9.98
N GLY A 75 13.07 9.63 10.77
CA GLY A 75 13.37 8.53 11.68
C GLY A 75 13.72 7.22 10.98
N GLU A 76 13.45 6.10 11.63
CA GLU A 76 13.65 4.75 11.12
C GLU A 76 12.33 4.14 10.64
N PRO A 77 12.38 3.11 9.75
CA PRO A 77 11.19 2.37 9.34
C PRO A 77 10.43 1.80 10.54
N LYS A 78 9.12 1.96 10.53
CA LYS A 78 8.22 1.41 11.54
C LYS A 78 7.33 0.36 10.89
N TRP A 79 7.16 -0.76 11.54
CA TRP A 79 6.22 -1.79 11.10
C TRP A 79 4.80 -1.23 11.05
N LEU A 80 4.11 -1.49 9.94
CA LEU A 80 2.72 -1.12 9.74
C LEU A 80 1.81 -2.35 9.75
N PHE A 81 2.15 -3.34 8.91
CA PHE A 81 1.31 -4.51 8.71
C PHE A 81 2.07 -5.66 8.06
N ASP A 82 1.71 -6.89 8.40
CA ASP A 82 1.91 -8.09 7.60
C ASP A 82 0.78 -9.10 7.88
N ALA A 83 0.55 -10.00 6.96
CA ALA A 83 -0.47 -11.03 7.05
C ALA A 83 0.05 -12.36 7.63
N GLY A 84 1.21 -12.33 8.31
CA GLY A 84 1.90 -13.51 8.82
C GLY A 84 2.79 -14.22 7.79
N ASN A 85 2.89 -13.67 6.58
CA ASN A 85 3.75 -14.11 5.48
C ASN A 85 4.12 -12.93 4.59
N ALA A 86 4.86 -13.17 3.50
CA ALA A 86 5.29 -12.12 2.58
C ALA A 86 4.08 -11.31 2.06
N THR A 87 4.05 -10.04 2.44
CA THR A 87 2.96 -9.08 2.19
C THR A 87 3.53 -7.90 1.44
N ILE A 88 3.01 -7.64 0.24
CA ILE A 88 3.49 -6.58 -0.65
C ILE A 88 2.33 -5.73 -1.22
N ASP A 89 2.69 -4.70 -1.97
CA ASP A 89 1.79 -3.86 -2.77
C ASP A 89 0.61 -3.33 -1.95
N GLY A 90 0.92 -2.71 -0.82
CA GLY A 90 -0.12 -2.10 0.01
C GLY A 90 -0.62 -0.80 -0.59
N ASP A 91 -1.95 -0.59 -0.61
CA ASP A 91 -2.59 0.70 -0.86
C ASP A 91 -3.65 0.98 0.20
N ILE A 92 -3.75 2.22 0.68
CA ILE A 92 -4.62 2.60 1.80
C ILE A 92 -5.54 3.73 1.41
N VAL A 93 -6.83 3.53 1.63
CA VAL A 93 -7.86 4.57 1.47
C VAL A 93 -8.69 4.72 2.75
N TYR A 94 -9.23 5.93 2.97
CA TYR A 94 -10.17 6.19 4.05
C TYR A 94 -11.60 6.20 3.51
N ASN A 95 -12.47 5.41 4.12
CA ASN A 95 -13.88 5.37 3.77
C ASN A 95 -14.70 6.15 4.82
N GLU A 96 -15.26 7.28 4.42
CA GLU A 96 -16.06 8.14 5.28
C GLU A 96 -17.37 7.48 5.75
N ASN A 97 -17.88 6.49 5.01
CA ASN A 97 -19.15 5.85 5.32
C ASN A 97 -19.07 4.93 6.55
N ASP A 98 -17.97 4.22 6.72
CA ASP A 98 -17.73 3.35 7.90
C ASP A 98 -16.66 3.91 8.85
N GLN A 99 -16.04 5.04 8.50
CA GLN A 99 -15.00 5.72 9.26
C GLN A 99 -13.77 4.84 9.54
N LEU A 100 -13.41 3.99 8.56
CA LEU A 100 -12.25 3.12 8.62
C LEU A 100 -11.26 3.43 7.51
N TYR A 101 -10.00 3.16 7.79
CA TYR A 101 -8.97 2.98 6.78
C TYR A 101 -9.05 1.55 6.27
N HIS A 102 -8.97 1.38 4.96
CA HIS A 102 -8.94 0.11 4.26
C HIS A 102 -7.58 -0.04 3.59
N LEU A 103 -6.81 -1.04 4.01
CA LEU A 103 -5.55 -1.45 3.41
C LEU A 103 -5.84 -2.62 2.48
N PHE A 104 -5.52 -2.45 1.21
CA PHE A 104 -5.49 -3.51 0.21
C PHE A 104 -4.06 -3.97 0.06
N TYR A 105 -3.83 -5.27 -0.09
CA TYR A 105 -2.48 -5.81 -0.15
C TYR A 105 -2.45 -7.18 -0.85
N LYS A 106 -1.28 -7.55 -1.34
CA LYS A 106 -1.04 -8.90 -1.87
C LYS A 106 -0.28 -9.76 -0.86
N GLN A 107 -0.66 -11.04 -0.76
CA GLN A 107 0.14 -12.08 -0.12
C GLN A 107 0.90 -12.89 -1.17
N GLU A 108 2.23 -12.97 -1.06
CA GLU A 108 3.07 -13.72 -2.00
C GLU A 108 2.86 -15.24 -1.94
N SER A 109 2.45 -15.77 -0.79
CA SER A 109 2.14 -17.20 -0.63
C SER A 109 0.71 -17.57 -1.02
N GLY A 110 -0.11 -16.59 -1.34
CA GLY A 110 -1.53 -16.72 -1.67
C GLY A 110 -1.85 -16.22 -3.06
N ARG A 111 -3.10 -16.43 -3.47
CA ARG A 111 -3.68 -15.83 -4.65
C ARG A 111 -4.39 -14.54 -4.27
N GLY A 112 -4.13 -13.50 -5.04
CA GLY A 112 -4.99 -12.35 -5.09
C GLY A 112 -4.71 -11.24 -4.10
N ILE A 113 -5.63 -10.30 -4.12
CA ILE A 113 -5.63 -9.09 -3.30
C ILE A 113 -6.52 -9.32 -2.09
N PHE A 114 -6.01 -9.02 -0.93
CA PHE A 114 -6.70 -9.11 0.36
C PHE A 114 -6.93 -7.72 0.94
N GLN A 115 -7.71 -7.68 2.01
CA GLN A 115 -8.06 -6.43 2.66
C GLN A 115 -7.93 -6.52 4.17
N ALA A 116 -7.48 -5.43 4.79
CA ALA A 116 -7.52 -5.22 6.23
C ALA A 116 -8.10 -3.84 6.54
N VAL A 117 -8.63 -3.67 7.74
CA VAL A 117 -9.21 -2.40 8.19
C VAL A 117 -8.65 -1.97 9.53
N ALA A 118 -8.55 -0.64 9.72
CA ALA A 118 -8.16 -0.04 10.98
C ALA A 118 -8.88 1.29 11.21
N LYS A 119 -9.01 1.71 12.47
CA LYS A 119 -9.61 2.99 12.83
C LYS A 119 -8.65 4.17 12.64
N ASN A 120 -7.36 3.95 12.88
CA ASN A 120 -6.28 4.90 12.58
C ASN A 120 -5.16 4.18 11.83
N LEU A 121 -4.37 4.92 11.06
CA LEU A 121 -3.30 4.36 10.22
C LEU A 121 -2.28 3.52 10.99
N THR A 122 -1.97 3.90 12.22
CA THR A 122 -0.98 3.23 13.07
C THR A 122 -1.57 2.28 14.11
N ASP A 123 -2.87 2.02 14.05
CA ASP A 123 -3.54 1.05 14.92
C ASP A 123 -3.29 -0.39 14.40
N ARG A 124 -3.68 -1.38 15.21
CA ARG A 124 -3.69 -2.77 14.76
C ARG A 124 -4.73 -2.97 13.66
N TRP A 125 -4.27 -3.41 12.50
CA TRP A 125 -5.10 -3.77 11.37
C TRP A 125 -5.81 -5.12 11.61
N ARG A 126 -7.09 -5.18 11.25
CA ARG A 126 -7.90 -6.40 11.29
C ARG A 126 -8.11 -6.89 9.86
N MET A 127 -7.57 -8.06 9.55
CA MET A 127 -7.77 -8.71 8.25
C MET A 127 -9.25 -9.03 8.03
N LEU A 128 -9.69 -8.88 6.79
CA LEU A 128 -11.00 -9.31 6.33
C LEU A 128 -10.89 -10.61 5.55
N ASP A 129 -11.96 -11.39 5.54
CA ASP A 129 -12.04 -12.63 4.78
C ASP A 129 -12.33 -12.36 3.30
N GLY A 130 -11.85 -13.24 2.42
CA GLY A 130 -12.10 -13.19 0.99
C GLY A 130 -11.10 -12.36 0.21
N ASN A 131 -11.16 -12.55 -1.10
CA ASN A 131 -10.35 -11.85 -2.08
C ASN A 131 -11.13 -10.68 -2.69
N VAL A 132 -10.41 -9.65 -3.09
CA VAL A 132 -10.99 -8.43 -3.69
C VAL A 132 -11.13 -8.58 -5.20
N GLU A 133 -10.15 -9.19 -5.85
CA GLU A 133 -10.15 -9.37 -7.30
C GLU A 133 -11.29 -10.26 -7.77
N GLN A 134 -11.80 -9.96 -8.97
CA GLN A 134 -12.90 -10.67 -9.62
C GLN A 134 -12.40 -11.55 -10.77
N THR A 135 -11.25 -12.18 -10.59
CA THR A 135 -10.61 -13.06 -11.57
C THR A 135 -10.02 -14.29 -10.89
N LYS A 136 -9.74 -15.33 -11.69
CA LYS A 136 -8.97 -16.52 -11.27
C LYS A 136 -7.49 -16.41 -11.61
N GLU A 137 -7.10 -15.35 -12.29
CA GLU A 137 -5.71 -15.10 -12.65
C GLU A 137 -4.89 -14.72 -11.41
N ALA A 138 -3.58 -14.85 -11.53
CA ALA A 138 -2.65 -14.35 -10.52
C ALA A 138 -2.54 -12.82 -10.68
N VAL A 139 -2.74 -12.10 -9.59
CA VAL A 139 -2.78 -10.63 -9.58
C VAL A 139 -1.84 -10.03 -8.54
N GLU A 140 -1.42 -8.79 -8.79
CA GLU A 140 -0.61 -7.99 -7.88
C GLU A 140 -0.80 -6.48 -8.15
N GLY A 141 -0.02 -5.62 -7.49
CA GLY A 141 0.01 -4.19 -7.81
C GLY A 141 -1.32 -3.48 -7.64
N VAL A 142 -2.00 -3.71 -6.52
CA VAL A 142 -3.30 -3.09 -6.27
C VAL A 142 -3.18 -1.58 -6.13
N GLY A 143 -4.08 -0.85 -6.81
CA GLY A 143 -4.28 0.58 -6.62
C GLY A 143 -5.77 0.88 -6.42
N VAL A 144 -6.11 1.74 -5.47
CA VAL A 144 -7.49 2.07 -5.10
C VAL A 144 -7.71 3.57 -5.13
N CYS A 145 -8.73 4.02 -5.84
CA CYS A 145 -9.09 5.41 -5.85
C CYS A 145 -10.61 5.62 -5.77
N LYS A 146 -10.99 6.76 -5.21
CA LYS A 146 -12.39 7.19 -5.22
C LYS A 146 -12.76 7.66 -6.62
N ALA A 147 -13.87 7.17 -7.16
CA ALA A 147 -14.36 7.58 -8.46
C ALA A 147 -14.83 9.04 -8.45
N ILE A 148 -14.88 9.68 -9.62
CA ILE A 148 -15.30 11.08 -9.79
C ILE A 148 -16.73 11.34 -9.27
N ASP A 149 -17.59 10.30 -9.27
CA ASP A 149 -18.93 10.40 -8.71
C ASP A 149 -18.97 10.62 -7.19
N GLY A 150 -17.81 10.46 -6.51
CA GLY A 150 -17.65 10.58 -5.07
C GLY A 150 -18.38 9.50 -4.25
N LYS A 151 -19.00 8.51 -4.91
CA LYS A 151 -19.86 7.48 -4.29
C LYS A 151 -19.30 6.07 -4.42
N SER A 152 -18.42 5.86 -5.38
CA SER A 152 -17.84 4.56 -5.66
C SER A 152 -16.31 4.59 -5.61
N TRP A 153 -15.73 3.40 -5.53
CA TRP A 153 -14.30 3.15 -5.53
C TRP A 153 -13.95 2.32 -6.77
N ILE A 154 -12.84 2.63 -7.38
CA ILE A 154 -12.23 1.83 -8.44
C ILE A 154 -10.99 1.16 -7.86
N ILE A 155 -10.91 -0.14 -8.02
CA ILE A 155 -9.78 -0.95 -7.63
C ILE A 155 -9.15 -1.51 -8.90
N MET A 156 -7.89 -1.20 -9.12
CA MET A 156 -7.09 -1.70 -10.24
C MET A 156 -6.09 -2.72 -9.73
N TYR A 157 -5.79 -3.73 -10.51
CA TYR A 157 -4.72 -4.68 -10.24
C TYR A 157 -4.14 -5.24 -11.56
N ASP A 158 -2.88 -5.67 -11.48
CA ASP A 158 -2.15 -6.26 -12.61
C ASP A 158 -2.37 -7.78 -12.64
N CYS A 159 -2.87 -8.29 -13.77
CA CYS A 159 -2.88 -9.70 -14.10
C CYS A 159 -1.53 -10.07 -14.75
N TYR A 160 -0.48 -10.07 -13.93
CA TYR A 160 0.91 -10.11 -14.40
C TYR A 160 1.27 -11.34 -15.24
N GLY A 161 0.57 -12.46 -15.06
CA GLY A 161 0.75 -13.67 -15.87
C GLY A 161 0.21 -13.55 -17.30
N SER A 162 -0.73 -12.64 -17.54
CA SER A 162 -1.40 -12.40 -18.84
C SER A 162 -1.05 -11.04 -19.44
N GLY A 163 -0.37 -10.16 -18.70
CA GLY A 163 0.12 -8.87 -19.19
C GLY A 163 -0.98 -7.84 -19.44
N HIS A 164 -2.00 -7.79 -18.58
CA HIS A 164 -3.05 -6.79 -18.65
C HIS A 164 -3.53 -6.38 -17.25
N TYR A 165 -4.18 -5.21 -17.16
CA TYR A 165 -4.82 -4.75 -15.94
C TYR A 165 -6.31 -5.07 -15.94
N GLN A 166 -6.86 -5.31 -14.75
CA GLN A 166 -8.30 -5.41 -14.55
C GLN A 166 -8.77 -4.42 -13.49
N PHE A 167 -10.07 -4.16 -13.51
CA PHE A 167 -10.71 -3.21 -12.62
C PHE A 167 -11.93 -3.83 -11.95
N CYS A 168 -12.08 -3.52 -10.66
CA CYS A 168 -13.31 -3.73 -9.92
C CYS A 168 -13.90 -2.39 -9.49
N LYS A 169 -15.20 -2.38 -9.28
CA LYS A 169 -15.91 -1.25 -8.68
C LYS A 169 -16.56 -1.70 -7.37
N SER A 170 -16.59 -0.79 -6.40
CA SER A 170 -17.29 -1.00 -5.12
C SER A 170 -17.93 0.31 -4.65
N THR A 171 -19.07 0.21 -3.98
CA THR A 171 -19.71 1.36 -3.31
C THR A 171 -19.52 1.35 -1.79
N ASP A 172 -19.04 0.25 -1.23
CA ASP A 172 -18.95 0.03 0.21
C ASP A 172 -17.58 -0.51 0.68
N LEU A 173 -16.66 -0.81 -0.26
CA LEU A 173 -15.39 -1.50 -0.04
C LEU A 173 -15.54 -2.88 0.62
N LYS A 174 -16.69 -3.54 0.42
CA LYS A 174 -16.99 -4.90 0.91
C LYS A 174 -17.43 -5.81 -0.23
N THR A 175 -18.20 -5.26 -1.15
CA THR A 175 -18.68 -5.97 -2.35
C THR A 175 -18.00 -5.38 -3.57
N PHE A 176 -17.40 -6.24 -4.36
CA PHE A 176 -16.62 -5.84 -5.55
C PHE A 176 -17.24 -6.44 -6.80
N GLU A 177 -17.43 -5.61 -7.80
CA GLU A 177 -17.99 -6.00 -9.09
C GLU A 177 -16.94 -5.78 -10.18
N PHE A 178 -16.80 -6.74 -11.08
CA PHE A 178 -15.92 -6.63 -12.23
C PHE A 178 -16.38 -5.49 -13.14
N VAL A 179 -15.45 -4.66 -13.55
CA VAL A 179 -15.69 -3.62 -14.57
C VAL A 179 -15.03 -4.09 -15.86
N GLN A 180 -15.82 -4.18 -16.92
CA GLN A 180 -15.33 -4.58 -18.22
C GLN A 180 -14.27 -3.58 -18.73
N ASN A 181 -13.20 -4.09 -19.33
CA ASN A 181 -12.14 -3.32 -19.98
C ASN A 181 -12.69 -2.52 -21.17
#